data_2de796e286becd89304fa6bc59afb373
#
_entry.id   2de796e286becd89304fa6bc59afb373
#
_cell.length_a   1.000
_cell.length_b   1.000
_cell.length_c   1.000
_cell.angle_alpha   90.00
_cell.angle_beta   90.00
_cell.angle_gamma   90.00
#
_symmetry.space_group_name_H-M   'P 1'
#
loop_
_entity.id
_entity.type
_entity.pdbx_description
1 polymer ?
#
loop_
_entity_poly.entity_id
_entity_poly.type
_entity_poly.pdbx_seq_one_letter_code
_entity_poly.pdbx_strand_id
1 'polypeptide(L)'
;MKTGIAVTVTLACLIGCTLLLFAGWELIIIGALCVLFAFLYTTGPYPLSYNGWGDVLVIIFFGFVPVGGTYYVQALTWTPDVTIASFICGLLIDTLLVVNNYRDREADARSGKRTVIVRFGEKFGRYFYLLLGISASLLCLYFLREGHIYAALLPQLYLVPHVLTWRRMVKIHSGKKLNSILGETSRNMLFMGILL
;
A
#
# COMPACT_ATOMS: atom_id res chain seq x y z
N MET A 1 -16.56 -19.08 8.11
CA MET A 1 -15.29 -18.34 8.00
C MET A 1 -14.15 -19.19 7.44
N LYS A 2 -13.75 -20.31 8.05
CA LYS A 2 -12.65 -21.18 7.55
C LYS A 2 -12.86 -21.65 6.10
N THR A 3 -14.07 -22.09 5.75
CA THR A 3 -14.42 -22.52 4.39
C THR A 3 -14.28 -21.39 3.36
N GLY A 4 -14.71 -20.17 3.70
CA GLY A 4 -14.55 -19.02 2.81
C GLY A 4 -13.08 -18.70 2.53
N ILE A 5 -12.23 -18.72 3.57
CA ILE A 5 -10.77 -18.52 3.42
C ILE A 5 -10.19 -19.61 2.50
N ALA A 6 -10.52 -20.88 2.76
CA ALA A 6 -10.03 -21.99 1.95
C ALA A 6 -10.43 -21.85 0.47
N VAL A 7 -11.70 -21.55 0.20
CA VAL A 7 -12.20 -21.34 -1.17
C VAL A 7 -11.47 -20.16 -1.85
N THR A 8 -11.34 -19.03 -1.17
CA THR A 8 -10.67 -17.85 -1.74
C THR A 8 -9.20 -18.12 -2.05
N VAL A 9 -8.47 -18.76 -1.12
CA VAL A 9 -7.05 -19.09 -1.33
C VAL A 9 -6.91 -20.12 -2.46
N THR A 10 -7.77 -21.15 -2.50
CA THR A 10 -7.72 -22.16 -3.58
C THR A 10 -7.97 -21.52 -4.94
N LEU A 11 -9.01 -20.68 -5.07
CA LEU A 11 -9.30 -19.97 -6.33
C LEU A 11 -8.15 -19.03 -6.73
N ALA A 12 -7.60 -18.28 -5.81
CA ALA A 12 -6.44 -17.42 -6.08
C ALA A 12 -5.22 -18.22 -6.55
N CYS A 13 -4.93 -19.37 -5.94
CA CYS A 13 -3.87 -20.26 -6.37
C CYS A 13 -4.13 -20.84 -7.77
N LEU A 14 -5.36 -21.32 -8.04
CA LEU A 14 -5.73 -21.87 -9.36
C LEU A 14 -5.58 -20.82 -10.46
N ILE A 15 -6.11 -19.61 -10.24
CA ILE A 15 -5.96 -18.50 -11.19
C ILE A 15 -4.49 -18.09 -11.32
N GLY A 16 -3.76 -17.98 -10.20
CA GLY A 16 -2.33 -17.66 -10.20
C GLY A 16 -1.48 -18.68 -10.96
N CYS A 17 -1.82 -19.97 -10.90
CA CYS A 17 -1.13 -21.00 -11.68
C CYS A 17 -1.26 -20.80 -13.19
N THR A 18 -2.29 -20.16 -13.69
CA THR A 18 -2.41 -19.85 -15.12
C THR A 18 -1.32 -18.90 -15.61
N LEU A 19 -0.79 -18.04 -14.73
CA LEU A 19 0.30 -17.11 -15.05
C LEU A 19 1.61 -17.85 -15.37
N LEU A 20 1.77 -19.09 -14.88
CA LEU A 20 2.93 -19.92 -15.18
C LEU A 20 3.04 -20.29 -16.67
N LEU A 21 1.93 -20.17 -17.41
CA LEU A 21 1.93 -20.36 -18.88
C LEU A 21 2.64 -19.21 -19.62
N PHE A 22 2.80 -18.05 -18.96
CA PHE A 22 3.32 -16.82 -19.57
C PHE A 22 4.67 -16.40 -18.96
N ALA A 23 4.95 -16.79 -17.73
CA ALA A 23 6.18 -16.45 -17.02
C ALA A 23 6.73 -17.68 -16.26
N GLY A 24 7.96 -17.57 -15.81
CA GLY A 24 8.71 -18.68 -15.24
C GLY A 24 8.22 -19.18 -13.87
N TRP A 25 8.92 -20.21 -13.36
CA TRP A 25 8.65 -20.85 -12.08
C TRP A 25 8.82 -19.90 -10.86
N GLU A 26 9.47 -18.76 -11.03
CA GLU A 26 9.65 -17.72 -10.02
C GLU A 26 8.31 -17.24 -9.45
N LEU A 27 7.25 -17.28 -10.27
CA LEU A 27 5.90 -16.91 -9.82
C LEU A 27 5.34 -17.85 -8.76
N ILE A 28 5.78 -19.11 -8.73
CA ILE A 28 5.40 -20.07 -7.67
C ILE A 28 5.94 -19.57 -6.34
N ILE A 29 7.19 -19.12 -6.32
CA ILE A 29 7.82 -18.61 -5.09
C ILE A 29 7.09 -17.35 -4.64
N ILE A 30 6.83 -16.41 -5.54
CA ILE A 30 6.11 -15.17 -5.22
C ILE A 30 4.70 -15.49 -4.68
N GLY A 31 3.95 -16.38 -5.35
CA GLY A 31 2.64 -16.81 -4.91
C GLY A 31 2.66 -17.48 -3.54
N ALA A 32 3.62 -18.40 -3.30
CA ALA A 32 3.81 -19.04 -2.01
C ALA A 32 4.12 -18.03 -0.89
N LEU A 33 4.99 -17.05 -1.17
CA LEU A 33 5.29 -15.97 -0.23
C LEU A 33 4.04 -15.10 0.03
N CYS A 34 3.24 -14.77 -0.99
CA CYS A 34 1.99 -14.04 -0.79
C CYS A 34 1.04 -14.77 0.17
N VAL A 35 0.85 -16.07 -0.04
CA VAL A 35 -0.01 -16.88 0.84
C VAL A 35 0.58 -16.97 2.26
N LEU A 36 1.87 -17.24 2.38
CA LEU A 36 2.56 -17.32 3.67
C LEU A 36 2.40 -16.01 4.45
N PHE A 37 2.71 -14.88 3.84
CA PHE A 37 2.63 -13.57 4.50
C PHE A 37 1.19 -13.13 4.77
N ALA A 38 0.20 -13.53 3.97
CA ALA A 38 -1.20 -13.31 4.27
C ALA A 38 -1.60 -13.95 5.61
N PHE A 39 -1.10 -15.17 5.91
CA PHE A 39 -1.31 -15.81 7.20
C PHE A 39 -0.48 -15.17 8.32
N LEU A 40 0.82 -14.94 8.11
CA LEU A 40 1.72 -14.34 9.10
C LEU A 40 1.31 -12.91 9.48
N TYR A 41 0.60 -12.22 8.59
CA TYR A 41 0.12 -10.87 8.84
C TYR A 41 -0.82 -10.78 10.04
N THR A 42 -1.75 -11.77 10.17
CA THR A 42 -2.80 -11.75 11.19
C THR A 42 -2.72 -12.88 12.22
N THR A 43 -1.97 -13.95 11.94
CA THR A 43 -1.95 -15.17 12.74
C THR A 43 -0.53 -15.59 13.13
N GLY A 44 -0.45 -16.57 14.05
CA GLY A 44 0.83 -17.10 14.53
C GLY A 44 1.31 -16.48 15.84
N PRO A 45 2.47 -16.89 16.33
CA PRO A 45 3.02 -16.45 17.62
C PRO A 45 3.50 -14.99 17.57
N TYR A 46 3.77 -14.45 16.37
CA TYR A 46 4.24 -13.08 16.14
C TYR A 46 3.53 -12.46 14.93
N PRO A 47 2.23 -12.09 15.06
CA PRO A 47 1.49 -11.49 13.94
C PRO A 47 2.14 -10.17 13.50
N LEU A 48 2.49 -10.07 12.21
CA LEU A 48 3.28 -8.96 11.69
C LEU A 48 2.53 -7.62 11.79
N SER A 49 1.19 -7.64 11.58
CA SER A 49 0.34 -6.45 11.74
C SER A 49 0.32 -5.92 13.18
N TYR A 50 0.51 -6.79 14.17
CA TYR A 50 0.57 -6.41 15.60
C TYR A 50 1.93 -5.85 15.99
N ASN A 51 2.96 -6.15 15.21
CA ASN A 51 4.35 -5.82 15.56
C ASN A 51 4.94 -4.67 14.74
N GLY A 52 4.11 -3.90 14.02
CA GLY A 52 4.52 -2.68 13.32
C GLY A 52 5.17 -2.92 11.94
N TRP A 53 5.00 -4.13 11.37
CA TRP A 53 5.49 -4.47 10.04
C TRP A 53 4.47 -4.15 8.92
N GLY A 54 3.27 -3.67 9.30
CA GLY A 54 2.17 -3.44 8.35
C GLY A 54 2.55 -2.55 7.19
N ASP A 55 3.17 -1.40 7.46
CA ASP A 55 3.54 -0.40 6.47
C ASP A 55 4.57 -0.96 5.44
N VAL A 56 5.59 -1.68 5.91
CA VAL A 56 6.56 -2.34 5.02
C VAL A 56 5.90 -3.41 4.15
N LEU A 57 5.02 -4.23 4.75
CA LEU A 57 4.33 -5.29 4.02
C LEU A 57 3.35 -4.74 2.99
N VAL A 58 2.69 -3.61 3.29
CA VAL A 58 1.83 -2.94 2.31
C VAL A 58 2.64 -2.47 1.10
N ILE A 59 3.79 -1.85 1.30
CA ILE A 59 4.65 -1.43 0.19
C ILE A 59 5.06 -2.63 -0.67
N ILE A 60 5.44 -3.75 -0.07
CA ILE A 60 5.85 -4.95 -0.79
C ILE A 60 4.66 -5.60 -1.51
N PHE A 61 3.60 -5.96 -0.78
CA PHE A 61 2.52 -6.81 -1.29
C PHE A 61 1.42 -6.05 -2.03
N PHE A 62 1.36 -4.73 -1.91
CA PHE A 62 0.42 -3.90 -2.66
C PHE A 62 1.12 -2.93 -3.63
N GLY A 63 2.43 -2.76 -3.52
CA GLY A 63 3.25 -2.03 -4.48
C GLY A 63 4.00 -2.98 -5.42
N PHE A 64 5.05 -3.61 -4.92
CA PHE A 64 5.96 -4.41 -5.74
C PHE A 64 5.32 -5.65 -6.35
N VAL A 65 4.55 -6.41 -5.59
CA VAL A 65 3.94 -7.65 -6.11
C VAL A 65 2.93 -7.36 -7.22
N PRO A 66 1.92 -6.49 -7.08
CA PRO A 66 0.94 -6.26 -8.14
C PRO A 66 1.53 -5.48 -9.32
N VAL A 67 2.25 -4.39 -9.10
CA VAL A 67 2.80 -3.56 -10.19
C VAL A 67 3.96 -4.27 -10.88
N GLY A 68 4.97 -4.64 -10.10
CA GLY A 68 6.15 -5.31 -10.63
C GLY A 68 5.85 -6.70 -11.18
N GLY A 69 5.01 -7.48 -10.49
CA GLY A 69 4.58 -8.80 -10.95
C GLY A 69 3.78 -8.74 -12.25
N THR A 70 2.84 -7.79 -12.37
CA THR A 70 2.07 -7.60 -13.61
C THR A 70 2.96 -7.23 -14.78
N TYR A 71 3.91 -6.34 -14.58
CA TYR A 71 4.89 -5.99 -15.61
C TYR A 71 5.76 -7.18 -15.97
N TYR A 72 6.31 -7.90 -14.98
CA TYR A 72 7.18 -9.03 -15.20
C TYR A 72 6.51 -10.14 -16.01
N VAL A 73 5.25 -10.47 -15.74
CA VAL A 73 4.51 -11.49 -16.49
C VAL A 73 4.36 -11.13 -17.97
N GLN A 74 4.29 -9.84 -18.29
CA GLN A 74 4.09 -9.36 -19.66
C GLN A 74 5.42 -9.14 -20.41
N ALA A 75 6.42 -8.60 -19.73
CA ALA A 75 7.68 -8.17 -20.34
C ALA A 75 8.83 -9.16 -20.13
N LEU A 76 8.70 -10.13 -19.20
CA LEU A 76 9.72 -11.09 -18.77
C LEU A 76 11.06 -10.43 -18.38
N THR A 77 10.99 -9.18 -17.94
CA THR A 77 12.13 -8.37 -17.51
C THR A 77 11.73 -7.47 -16.35
N TRP A 78 12.73 -6.91 -15.69
CA TRP A 78 12.52 -5.96 -14.58
C TRP A 78 13.37 -4.72 -14.85
N THR A 79 12.73 -3.54 -14.83
CA THR A 79 13.39 -2.26 -15.09
C THR A 79 13.42 -1.36 -13.84
N PRO A 80 14.32 -0.36 -13.79
CA PRO A 80 14.29 0.65 -12.74
C PRO A 80 12.93 1.40 -12.69
N ASP A 81 12.30 1.64 -13.84
CA ASP A 81 11.02 2.34 -13.94
C ASP A 81 9.91 1.59 -13.19
N VAL A 82 9.87 0.26 -13.39
CA VAL A 82 8.95 -0.63 -12.68
C VAL A 82 9.21 -0.62 -11.17
N THR A 83 10.47 -0.57 -10.76
CA THR A 83 10.84 -0.44 -9.35
C THR A 83 10.25 0.85 -8.76
N ILE A 84 10.43 1.98 -9.45
CA ILE A 84 9.93 3.28 -9.01
C ILE A 84 8.40 3.30 -9.02
N ALA A 85 7.75 2.81 -10.09
CA ALA A 85 6.28 2.72 -10.16
C ALA A 85 5.71 1.85 -9.04
N SER A 86 6.34 0.70 -8.74
CA SER A 86 5.97 -0.19 -7.63
C SER A 86 6.05 0.53 -6.28
N PHE A 87 7.12 1.30 -6.08
CA PHE A 87 7.32 2.05 -4.84
C PHE A 87 6.28 3.17 -4.70
N ILE A 88 6.00 3.93 -5.77
CA ILE A 88 4.95 4.96 -5.79
C ILE A 88 3.60 4.37 -5.39
N CYS A 89 3.21 3.26 -6.02
CA CYS A 89 1.96 2.58 -5.73
C CYS A 89 1.89 2.12 -4.26
N GLY A 90 2.97 1.49 -3.76
CA GLY A 90 3.07 1.05 -2.38
C GLY A 90 2.92 2.19 -1.37
N LEU A 91 3.61 3.31 -1.58
CA LEU A 91 3.50 4.50 -0.72
C LEU A 91 2.09 5.10 -0.72
N LEU A 92 1.42 5.13 -1.88
CA LEU A 92 0.04 5.61 -1.99
C LEU A 92 -0.93 4.74 -1.20
N ILE A 93 -0.82 3.42 -1.35
CA ILE A 93 -1.69 2.48 -0.63
C ILE A 93 -1.40 2.54 0.87
N ASP A 94 -0.15 2.73 1.27
CA ASP A 94 0.22 2.86 2.67
C ASP A 94 -0.40 4.10 3.33
N THR A 95 -0.69 5.18 2.59
CA THR A 95 -1.46 6.31 3.13
C THR A 95 -2.81 5.87 3.72
N LEU A 96 -3.47 4.89 3.09
CA LEU A 96 -4.74 4.35 3.57
C LEU A 96 -4.55 3.53 4.86
N LEU A 97 -3.49 2.70 4.92
CA LEU A 97 -3.14 1.96 6.13
C LEU A 97 -2.83 2.91 7.30
N VAL A 98 -2.06 3.97 7.03
CA VAL A 98 -1.72 4.99 8.04
C VAL A 98 -2.98 5.66 8.60
N VAL A 99 -3.95 6.05 7.77
CA VAL A 99 -5.22 6.62 8.25
C VAL A 99 -6.00 5.61 9.07
N ASN A 100 -6.03 4.34 8.66
CA ASN A 100 -6.69 3.27 9.42
C ASN A 100 -6.04 3.09 10.80
N ASN A 101 -4.73 2.95 10.84
CA ASN A 101 -3.97 2.81 12.10
C ASN A 101 -4.07 4.08 12.97
N TYR A 102 -4.12 5.27 12.35
CA TYR A 102 -4.29 6.53 13.05
C TYR A 102 -5.67 6.63 13.72
N ARG A 103 -6.73 6.20 13.01
CA ARG A 103 -8.09 6.15 13.56
C ARG A 103 -8.18 5.21 14.75
N ASP A 104 -7.58 4.03 14.63
CA ASP A 104 -7.75 2.92 15.56
C ASP A 104 -6.67 2.90 16.67
N ARG A 105 -5.73 3.83 16.68
CA ARG A 105 -4.54 3.85 17.56
C ARG A 105 -4.81 3.58 19.05
N GLU A 106 -5.92 4.13 19.58
CA GLU A 106 -6.27 3.93 20.99
C GLU A 106 -6.80 2.51 21.25
N ALA A 107 -7.59 1.97 20.33
CA ALA A 107 -8.10 0.60 20.40
C ALA A 107 -6.97 -0.41 20.18
N ASP A 108 -6.09 -0.16 19.21
CA ASP A 108 -4.90 -0.95 18.92
C ASP A 108 -3.97 -1.02 20.14
N ALA A 109 -3.70 0.11 20.79
CA ALA A 109 -2.88 0.16 22.00
C ALA A 109 -3.48 -0.68 23.13
N ARG A 110 -4.81 -0.59 23.35
CA ARG A 110 -5.52 -1.39 24.38
C ARG A 110 -5.50 -2.88 24.08
N SER A 111 -5.51 -3.27 22.80
CA SER A 111 -5.43 -4.69 22.37
C SER A 111 -4.00 -5.24 22.29
N GLY A 112 -3.00 -4.46 22.67
CA GLY A 112 -1.58 -4.85 22.61
C GLY A 112 -0.97 -4.78 21.21
N LYS A 113 -1.70 -4.25 20.22
CA LYS A 113 -1.20 -4.06 18.86
C LYS A 113 -0.25 -2.84 18.83
N ARG A 114 0.94 -3.04 18.29
CA ARG A 114 2.03 -2.05 18.27
C ARG A 114 2.32 -1.57 16.86
N THR A 115 1.31 -0.97 16.21
CA THR A 115 1.51 -0.33 14.91
C THR A 115 2.55 0.79 15.02
N VAL A 116 3.09 1.22 13.89
CA VAL A 116 4.03 2.34 13.82
C VAL A 116 3.44 3.59 14.51
N ILE A 117 2.14 3.84 14.34
CA ILE A 117 1.47 4.98 14.97
C ILE A 117 1.32 4.81 16.48
N VAL A 118 1.03 3.60 16.97
CA VAL A 118 0.98 3.32 18.42
C VAL A 118 2.37 3.50 19.04
N ARG A 119 3.44 3.12 18.34
CA ARG A 119 4.82 3.24 18.83
C ARG A 119 5.35 4.67 18.87
N PHE A 120 5.13 5.43 17.81
CA PHE A 120 5.71 6.77 17.63
C PHE A 120 4.73 7.90 17.92
N GLY A 121 3.47 7.56 18.17
CA GLY A 121 2.45 8.50 18.61
C GLY A 121 1.72 9.21 17.46
N GLU A 122 0.70 9.94 17.87
CA GLU A 122 -0.24 10.62 16.99
C GLU A 122 0.41 11.65 16.07
N LYS A 123 1.34 12.46 16.62
CA LYS A 123 2.05 13.49 15.84
C LYS A 123 2.83 12.86 14.69
N PHE A 124 3.52 11.75 14.99
CA PHE A 124 4.21 10.98 13.95
C PHE A 124 3.24 10.52 12.86
N GLY A 125 2.10 9.90 13.23
CA GLY A 125 1.12 9.41 12.26
C GLY A 125 0.60 10.49 11.31
N ARG A 126 0.40 11.72 11.79
CA ARG A 126 -0.01 12.87 10.98
C ARG A 126 1.02 13.23 9.91
N TYR A 127 2.28 13.34 10.30
CA TYR A 127 3.35 13.68 9.35
C TYR A 127 3.72 12.50 8.45
N PHE A 128 3.63 11.29 8.96
CA PHE A 128 3.89 10.09 8.17
C PHE A 128 2.91 9.97 7.00
N TYR A 129 1.59 10.17 7.26
CA TYR A 129 0.59 10.27 6.20
C TYR A 129 0.97 11.32 5.13
N LEU A 130 1.30 12.52 5.59
CA LEU A 130 1.65 13.63 4.68
C LEU A 130 2.89 13.31 3.83
N LEU A 131 3.94 12.78 4.47
CA LEU A 131 5.20 12.47 3.82
C LEU A 131 5.07 11.34 2.79
N LEU A 132 4.27 10.31 3.06
CA LEU A 132 4.03 9.22 2.11
C LEU A 132 3.48 9.73 0.79
N GLY A 133 2.44 10.57 0.82
CA GLY A 133 1.85 11.12 -0.40
C GLY A 133 2.76 12.12 -1.12
N ILE A 134 3.50 12.95 -0.38
CA ILE A 134 4.51 13.85 -0.96
C ILE A 134 5.61 13.03 -1.64
N SER A 135 6.13 12.00 -0.96
CA SER A 135 7.18 11.14 -1.52
C SER A 135 6.72 10.42 -2.77
N ALA A 136 5.50 9.87 -2.78
CA ALA A 136 4.91 9.23 -3.95
C ALA A 136 4.83 10.19 -5.14
N SER A 137 4.35 11.43 -4.90
CA SER A 137 4.26 12.45 -5.94
C SER A 137 5.63 12.88 -6.47
N LEU A 138 6.60 13.13 -5.58
CA LEU A 138 7.96 13.55 -5.97
C LEU A 138 8.69 12.45 -6.74
N LEU A 139 8.49 11.16 -6.39
CA LEU A 139 9.08 10.04 -7.12
C LEU A 139 8.62 9.99 -8.59
N CYS A 140 7.43 10.49 -8.92
CA CYS A 140 6.99 10.58 -10.31
C CYS A 140 7.88 11.47 -11.17
N LEU A 141 8.60 12.44 -10.57
CA LEU A 141 9.55 13.28 -11.29
C LEU A 141 10.72 12.48 -11.89
N TYR A 142 10.96 11.27 -11.39
CA TYR A 142 11.92 10.33 -11.99
C TYR A 142 11.64 10.10 -13.48
N PHE A 143 10.38 10.05 -13.88
CA PHE A 143 9.99 9.79 -15.27
C PHE A 143 10.33 10.92 -16.24
N LEU A 144 10.77 12.10 -15.76
CA LEU A 144 11.34 13.14 -16.62
C LEU A 144 12.61 12.70 -17.32
N ARG A 145 13.38 11.81 -16.68
CA ARG A 145 14.65 11.30 -17.24
C ARG A 145 14.43 10.47 -18.51
N GLU A 146 13.29 9.77 -18.57
CA GLU A 146 12.88 8.93 -19.69
C GLU A 146 12.03 9.68 -20.73
N GLY A 147 11.84 11.02 -20.55
CA GLY A 147 11.05 11.86 -21.45
C GLY A 147 9.53 11.78 -21.24
N HIS A 148 9.06 11.09 -20.19
CA HIS A 148 7.63 10.95 -19.88
C HIS A 148 7.11 12.15 -19.06
N ILE A 149 7.06 13.33 -19.70
CA ILE A 149 6.74 14.62 -19.06
C ILE A 149 5.38 14.57 -18.35
N TYR A 150 4.36 13.98 -18.97
CA TYR A 150 3.01 13.92 -18.40
C TYR A 150 2.97 13.02 -17.15
N ALA A 151 3.56 11.84 -17.20
CA ALA A 151 3.67 10.93 -16.06
C ALA A 151 4.47 11.53 -14.89
N ALA A 152 5.35 12.49 -15.16
CA ALA A 152 6.10 13.18 -14.11
C ALA A 152 5.37 14.37 -13.51
N LEU A 153 4.68 15.20 -14.32
CA LEU A 153 4.13 16.47 -13.89
C LEU A 153 2.66 16.40 -13.47
N LEU A 154 1.80 15.62 -14.16
CA LEU A 154 0.39 15.51 -13.80
C LEU A 154 0.17 14.98 -12.37
N PRO A 155 0.93 13.97 -11.91
CA PRO A 155 0.81 13.47 -10.54
C PRO A 155 1.07 14.50 -9.45
N GLN A 156 1.74 15.62 -9.76
CA GLN A 156 1.93 16.71 -8.78
C GLN A 156 0.61 17.37 -8.37
N LEU A 157 -0.42 17.30 -9.22
CA LEU A 157 -1.77 17.81 -8.90
C LEU A 157 -2.40 17.04 -7.73
N TYR A 158 -1.99 15.78 -7.49
CA TYR A 158 -2.42 14.98 -6.34
C TYR A 158 -2.08 15.64 -5.00
N LEU A 159 -1.01 16.44 -4.94
CA LEU A 159 -0.61 17.09 -3.69
C LEU A 159 -1.71 18.00 -3.12
N VAL A 160 -2.52 18.61 -3.97
CA VAL A 160 -3.59 19.51 -3.54
C VAL A 160 -4.63 18.77 -2.69
N PRO A 161 -5.35 17.74 -3.23
CA PRO A 161 -6.32 17.01 -2.43
C PRO A 161 -5.67 16.23 -1.28
N HIS A 162 -4.43 15.75 -1.42
CA HIS A 162 -3.71 15.05 -0.35
C HIS A 162 -3.48 15.97 0.88
N VAL A 163 -2.95 17.18 0.67
CA VAL A 163 -2.74 18.15 1.75
C VAL A 163 -4.05 18.60 2.37
N LEU A 164 -5.11 18.78 1.59
CA LEU A 164 -6.44 19.12 2.11
C LEU A 164 -7.00 18.00 3.00
N THR A 165 -6.88 16.75 2.58
CA THR A 165 -7.27 15.59 3.37
C THR A 165 -6.45 15.48 4.65
N TRP A 166 -5.14 15.70 4.58
CA TRP A 166 -4.27 15.76 5.75
C TRP A 166 -4.72 16.84 6.77
N ARG A 167 -5.00 18.06 6.31
CA ARG A 167 -5.50 19.14 7.19
C ARG A 167 -6.80 18.75 7.87
N ARG A 168 -7.71 18.09 7.16
CA ARG A 168 -8.97 17.59 7.71
C ARG A 168 -8.74 16.48 8.72
N MET A 169 -7.83 15.53 8.44
CA MET A 169 -7.42 14.47 9.37
C MET A 169 -6.91 15.06 10.69
N VAL A 170 -6.02 16.06 10.61
CA VAL A 170 -5.48 16.76 11.78
C VAL A 170 -6.60 17.46 12.58
N LYS A 171 -7.56 18.11 11.90
CA LYS A 171 -8.67 18.81 12.53
C LYS A 171 -9.65 17.86 13.21
N ILE A 172 -9.95 16.71 12.61
CA ILE A 172 -10.86 15.70 13.17
C ILE A 172 -10.23 15.02 14.39
N HIS A 173 -8.93 14.77 14.34
CA HIS A 173 -8.11 14.26 15.43
C HIS A 173 -8.41 12.81 15.84
N SER A 174 -9.67 12.45 16.16
CA SER A 174 -10.02 11.11 16.65
C SER A 174 -11.47 10.72 16.35
N GLY A 175 -11.75 9.43 16.50
CA GLY A 175 -13.09 8.87 16.47
C GLY A 175 -13.62 8.52 15.07
N LYS A 176 -14.89 8.10 15.03
CA LYS A 176 -15.53 7.56 13.81
C LYS A 176 -15.58 8.54 12.64
N LYS A 177 -15.45 9.85 12.88
CA LYS A 177 -15.39 10.86 11.80
C LYS A 177 -14.17 10.68 10.91
N LEU A 178 -13.11 10.02 11.37
CA LEU A 178 -11.95 9.65 10.54
C LEU A 178 -12.29 8.65 9.42
N ASN A 179 -13.45 8.01 9.44
CA ASN A 179 -13.91 7.18 8.32
C ASN A 179 -14.11 8.00 7.03
N SER A 180 -14.46 9.29 7.14
CA SER A 180 -14.53 10.16 5.97
C SER A 180 -13.15 10.39 5.34
N ILE A 181 -12.11 10.41 6.16
CA ILE A 181 -10.71 10.57 5.69
C ILE A 181 -10.25 9.33 4.94
N LEU A 182 -10.66 8.11 5.36
CA LEU A 182 -10.41 6.89 4.59
C LEU A 182 -11.01 6.99 3.18
N GLY A 183 -12.28 7.42 3.07
CA GLY A 183 -12.95 7.60 1.78
C GLY A 183 -12.28 8.68 0.91
N GLU A 184 -11.84 9.79 1.51
CA GLU A 184 -11.10 10.84 0.80
C GLU A 184 -9.72 10.34 0.33
N THR A 185 -9.00 9.61 1.19
CA THR A 185 -7.71 9.02 0.83
C THR A 185 -7.85 8.04 -0.34
N SER A 186 -8.86 7.15 -0.31
CA SER A 186 -9.13 6.22 -1.42
C SER A 186 -9.43 6.96 -2.73
N ARG A 187 -10.23 8.03 -2.68
CA ARG A 187 -10.52 8.86 -3.84
C ARG A 187 -9.26 9.57 -4.37
N ASN A 188 -8.42 10.08 -3.47
CA ASN A 188 -7.16 10.72 -3.85
C ASN A 188 -6.19 9.71 -4.48
N MET A 189 -6.17 8.46 -4.01
CA MET A 189 -5.39 7.37 -4.62
C MET A 189 -5.89 7.08 -6.05
N LEU A 190 -7.21 6.97 -6.25
CA LEU A 190 -7.79 6.80 -7.58
C LEU A 190 -7.43 7.97 -8.49
N PHE A 191 -7.53 9.21 -8.00
CA PHE A 191 -7.13 10.40 -8.74
C PHE A 191 -5.67 10.35 -9.17
N MET A 192 -4.77 9.97 -8.26
CA MET A 192 -3.35 9.78 -8.58
C MET A 192 -3.14 8.71 -9.67
N GLY A 193 -3.85 7.57 -9.57
CA GLY A 193 -3.76 6.49 -10.57
C GLY A 193 -4.30 6.87 -11.95
N ILE A 194 -5.16 7.90 -12.05
CA ILE A 194 -5.62 8.45 -13.34
C ILE A 194 -4.58 9.42 -13.92
N LEU A 195 -3.81 10.09 -13.07
CA LEU A 195 -2.80 11.07 -13.48
C LEU A 195 -1.47 10.43 -13.93
N LEU A 196 -1.20 9.20 -13.49
CA LEU A 196 -0.06 8.38 -13.91
C LEU A 196 -0.32 7.68 -15.25
#